data_73178aedd4bc5af0fd13c46bf0a4f697
#
_entry.id   73178aedd4bc5af0fd13c46bf0a4f697
#
_cell.length_a   1.000
_cell.length_b   1.000
_cell.length_c   1.000
_cell.angle_alpha   90.00
_cell.angle_beta   90.00
_cell.angle_gamma   90.00
#
_symmetry.space_group_name_H-M   'P 1'
#
loop_
_entity.id
_entity.type
_entity.pdbx_description
1 polymer ?
#
loop_
_entity_poly.entity_id
_entity_poly.type
_entity_poly.pdbx_seq_one_letter_code
_entity_poly.pdbx_strand_id
1 'polypeptide(L)'
;KQKTAYEIVSRDWSSDVCSSDLSFQGGAFEYITKPFDIAKSVELIRRAVDESLRLQNQTREVADRMQETTEILGQAPAMQDVFRAIGRLSQSNVTVLITGESGSGKELVARALHKHSPRAGGPFIALNTAAIPKDLLESELFGHERGAFTGAQTMRRGRFEQAEGGTLFLDEIGD
;
A
#
# COMPACT_ATOMS: atom_id res chain seq x y z
N LYS A 1 16.93 12.50 -5.18
CA LYS A 1 16.41 13.81 -4.73
C LYS A 1 15.07 13.55 -4.05
N GLN A 2 15.07 13.51 -2.71
CA GLN A 2 13.85 13.48 -1.91
C GLN A 2 13.12 14.80 -2.16
N LYS A 3 11.91 14.72 -2.69
CA LYS A 3 11.00 15.87 -2.68
C LYS A 3 10.54 16.07 -1.24
N THR A 4 10.92 17.19 -0.66
CA THR A 4 10.43 17.64 0.64
C THR A 4 8.91 17.83 0.54
N ALA A 5 8.17 17.27 1.49
CA ALA A 5 6.70 17.15 1.44
C ALA A 5 5.92 18.47 1.57
N TYR A 6 6.58 19.63 1.51
CA TYR A 6 5.93 20.91 1.71
C TYR A 6 6.40 21.93 0.68
N GLU A 7 5.67 22.04 -0.41
CA GLU A 7 5.79 23.15 -1.35
C GLU A 7 4.73 24.20 -0.99
N ILE A 8 5.16 25.34 -0.44
CA ILE A 8 4.27 26.49 -0.23
C ILE A 8 4.03 27.13 -1.58
N VAL A 9 2.94 26.80 -2.24
CA VAL A 9 2.56 27.38 -3.53
C VAL A 9 1.87 28.72 -3.28
N SER A 10 2.56 29.84 -3.54
CA SER A 10 1.94 31.16 -3.62
C SER A 10 1.51 31.42 -5.06
N ARG A 11 0.22 31.41 -5.34
CA ARG A 11 -0.36 31.85 -6.60
C ARG A 11 -1.22 33.09 -6.39
N ASP A 12 -1.12 34.05 -7.31
CA ASP A 12 -2.03 35.18 -7.37
C ASP A 12 -3.41 34.68 -7.79
N TRP A 13 -4.41 35.02 -6.99
CA TRP A 13 -5.78 34.58 -7.19
C TRP A 13 -6.54 35.55 -8.09
N SER A 14 -7.01 35.05 -9.23
CA SER A 14 -8.23 35.52 -9.86
C SER A 14 -9.12 34.32 -10.14
N SER A 15 -10.21 34.24 -9.36
CA SER A 15 -11.41 33.42 -9.59
C SER A 15 -11.18 31.97 -10.09
N ASP A 16 -11.16 30.99 -9.16
CA ASP A 16 -11.89 29.73 -9.35
C ASP A 16 -11.83 28.84 -8.09
N VAL A 17 -12.98 28.50 -7.56
CA VAL A 17 -13.22 27.66 -6.38
C VAL A 17 -12.71 26.21 -6.54
N CYS A 18 -12.21 25.85 -7.71
CA CYS A 18 -11.76 24.50 -8.05
C CYS A 18 -10.29 24.19 -7.69
N SER A 19 -9.56 25.18 -7.17
CA SER A 19 -8.10 25.05 -6.92
C SER A 19 -7.76 24.47 -5.53
N SER A 20 -8.66 24.59 -4.55
CA SER A 20 -8.42 24.09 -3.18
C SER A 20 -8.45 22.56 -3.09
N ASP A 21 -9.40 21.92 -3.77
CA ASP A 21 -9.57 20.47 -3.75
C ASP A 21 -8.39 19.73 -4.42
N LEU A 22 -7.85 20.32 -5.49
CA LEU A 22 -6.66 19.79 -6.17
C LEU A 22 -5.39 19.89 -5.31
N SER A 23 -5.30 20.91 -4.44
CA SER A 23 -4.15 21.07 -3.55
C SER A 23 -4.13 20.01 -2.45
N PHE A 24 -5.29 19.66 -1.87
CA PHE A 24 -5.41 18.58 -0.89
C PHE A 24 -5.17 17.20 -1.52
N GLN A 25 -5.62 16.96 -2.74
CA GLN A 25 -5.31 15.74 -3.49
C GLN A 25 -3.81 15.62 -3.81
N GLY A 26 -3.12 16.76 -3.94
CA GLY A 26 -1.67 16.83 -4.12
C GLY A 26 -0.86 16.65 -2.82
N GLY A 27 -1.51 16.41 -1.68
CA GLY A 27 -0.86 16.19 -0.38
C GLY A 27 -0.56 17.48 0.40
N ALA A 28 -1.26 18.59 0.12
CA ALA A 28 -1.17 19.79 0.92
C ALA A 28 -1.79 19.55 2.32
N PHE A 29 -1.09 19.95 3.38
CA PHE A 29 -1.56 19.81 4.76
C PHE A 29 -2.68 20.82 5.07
N GLU A 30 -2.51 22.06 4.63
CA GLU A 30 -3.44 23.15 4.90
C GLU A 30 -3.26 24.28 3.86
N TYR A 31 -4.20 25.18 3.80
CA TYR A 31 -4.26 26.26 2.85
C TYR A 31 -4.26 27.64 3.54
N ILE A 32 -3.37 28.54 3.14
CA ILE A 32 -3.24 29.89 3.71
C ILE A 32 -3.62 30.93 2.64
N THR A 33 -4.67 31.70 2.92
CA THR A 33 -5.12 32.81 2.03
C THR A 33 -4.33 34.08 2.26
N LYS A 34 -4.07 34.84 1.21
CA LYS A 34 -3.50 36.19 1.31
C LYS A 34 -4.61 37.24 1.48
N PRO A 35 -4.41 38.28 2.34
CA PRO A 35 -3.27 38.48 3.23
C PRO A 35 -3.29 37.53 4.41
N PHE A 36 -2.15 36.98 4.83
CA PHE A 36 -2.03 36.03 5.91
C PHE A 36 -1.48 36.68 7.21
N ASP A 37 -2.01 36.23 8.32
CA ASP A 37 -1.52 36.56 9.65
C ASP A 37 -0.29 35.72 9.96
N ILE A 38 0.83 36.37 10.29
CA ILE A 38 2.11 35.71 10.57
C ILE A 38 1.98 34.76 11.78
N ALA A 39 1.26 35.16 12.83
CA ALA A 39 1.10 34.34 14.02
C ALA A 39 0.33 33.04 13.72
N LYS A 40 -0.76 33.14 12.98
CA LYS A 40 -1.56 31.98 12.54
C LYS A 40 -0.77 31.08 11.59
N SER A 41 0.03 31.67 10.69
CA SER A 41 0.85 30.91 9.77
C SER A 41 1.94 30.10 10.48
N VAL A 42 2.59 30.68 11.50
CA VAL A 42 3.57 29.99 12.33
C VAL A 42 2.93 28.83 13.11
N GLU A 43 1.75 29.04 13.66
CA GLU A 43 1.01 27.99 14.37
C GLU A 43 0.65 26.82 13.43
N LEU A 44 0.19 27.12 12.22
CA LEU A 44 -0.13 26.14 11.19
C LEU A 44 1.11 25.33 10.78
N ILE A 45 2.25 25.99 10.57
CA ILE A 45 3.52 25.32 10.27
C ILE A 45 3.95 24.40 11.42
N ARG A 46 3.84 24.85 12.68
CA ARG A 46 4.14 24.00 13.83
C ARG A 46 3.28 22.74 13.84
N ARG A 47 1.97 22.88 13.67
CA ARG A 47 1.04 21.74 13.60
C ARG A 47 1.41 20.78 12.47
N ALA A 48 1.75 21.29 11.29
CA ALA A 48 2.17 20.46 10.16
C ALA A 48 3.47 19.69 10.45
N VAL A 49 4.45 20.34 11.10
CA VAL A 49 5.70 19.70 11.51
C VAL A 49 5.45 18.64 12.58
N ASP A 50 4.67 18.94 13.61
CA ASP A 50 4.34 18.00 14.69
C ASP A 50 3.61 16.78 14.16
N GLU A 51 2.66 16.94 13.24
CA GLU A 51 1.95 15.84 12.62
C GLU A 51 2.87 14.99 11.73
N SER A 52 3.76 15.64 10.98
CA SER A 52 4.76 14.94 10.17
C SER A 52 5.72 14.12 11.03
N LEU A 53 6.22 14.68 12.13
CA LEU A 53 7.09 13.97 13.08
C LEU A 53 6.34 12.81 13.76
N ARG A 54 5.07 13.02 14.11
CA ARG A 54 4.23 11.98 14.71
C ARG A 54 4.04 10.80 13.74
N LEU A 55 3.73 11.07 12.47
CA LEU A 55 3.62 10.04 11.44
C LEU A 55 4.95 9.32 11.19
N GLN A 56 6.08 10.05 11.20
CA GLN A 56 7.41 9.44 11.09
C GLN A 56 7.73 8.52 12.27
N ASN A 57 7.41 8.95 13.49
CA ASN A 57 7.66 8.15 14.70
C ASN A 57 6.77 6.89 14.72
N GLN A 58 5.49 7.00 14.37
CA GLN A 58 4.61 5.84 14.25
C GLN A 58 5.12 4.83 13.20
N THR A 59 5.59 5.35 12.06
CA THR A 59 6.17 4.49 11.00
C THR A 59 7.44 3.81 11.48
N ARG A 60 8.25 4.48 12.29
CA ARG A 60 9.50 3.95 12.85
C ARG A 60 9.23 2.89 13.92
N GLU A 61 8.30 3.14 14.84
CA GLU A 61 7.88 2.15 15.85
C GLU A 61 7.31 0.89 15.22
N VAL A 62 6.51 1.02 14.15
CA VAL A 62 5.98 -0.12 13.41
C VAL A 62 7.12 -0.88 12.71
N ALA A 63 8.08 -0.18 12.12
CA ALA A 63 9.25 -0.80 11.49
C ALA A 63 10.14 -1.53 12.50
N ASP A 64 10.37 -0.96 13.69
CA ASP A 64 11.14 -1.58 14.77
C ASP A 64 10.44 -2.83 15.32
N ARG A 65 9.11 -2.78 15.54
CA ARG A 65 8.31 -3.95 15.94
C ARG A 65 8.29 -5.04 14.87
N MET A 66 8.31 -4.67 13.58
CA MET A 66 8.40 -5.62 12.47
C MET A 66 9.73 -6.37 12.47
N GLN A 67 10.82 -5.71 12.83
CA GLN A 67 12.13 -6.33 12.91
C GLN A 67 12.21 -7.42 13.99
N GLU A 68 11.45 -7.30 15.09
CA GLU A 68 11.39 -8.29 16.16
C GLU A 68 10.48 -9.49 15.84
N THR A 69 9.50 -9.33 14.95
CA THR A 69 8.44 -10.33 14.73
C THR A 69 8.41 -10.95 13.34
N THR A 70 9.24 -10.49 12.41
CA THR A 70 9.18 -10.91 11.00
C THR A 70 10.33 -11.85 10.67
N GLU A 71 10.05 -12.89 9.89
CA GLU A 71 11.05 -13.80 9.31
C GLU A 71 12.01 -13.11 8.32
N ILE A 72 11.78 -11.82 8.04
CA ILE A 72 12.64 -11.00 7.18
C ILE A 72 13.67 -10.30 8.06
N LEU A 73 14.92 -10.76 7.97
CA LEU A 73 16.05 -10.17 8.67
C LEU A 73 16.89 -9.35 7.69
N GLY A 74 17.25 -8.12 8.04
CA GLY A 74 18.14 -7.30 7.23
C GLY A 74 18.48 -5.96 7.87
N GLN A 75 19.78 -5.69 8.04
CA GLN A 75 20.29 -4.42 8.56
C GLN A 75 20.73 -3.44 7.46
N ALA A 76 20.69 -3.87 6.18
CA ALA A 76 21.05 -3.02 5.06
C ALA A 76 20.09 -1.82 4.95
N PRO A 77 20.59 -0.61 4.60
CA PRO A 77 19.76 0.58 4.45
C PRO A 77 18.57 0.39 3.51
N ALA A 78 18.78 -0.35 2.41
CA ALA A 78 17.71 -0.68 1.46
C ALA A 78 16.59 -1.52 2.10
N MET A 79 16.92 -2.44 3.02
CA MET A 79 15.93 -3.23 3.75
C MET A 79 15.14 -2.37 4.74
N GLN A 80 15.76 -1.37 5.34
CA GLN A 80 15.08 -0.41 6.22
C GLN A 80 14.04 0.40 5.44
N ASP A 81 14.31 0.72 4.16
CA ASP A 81 13.33 1.37 3.29
C ASP A 81 12.14 0.45 2.98
N VAL A 82 12.38 -0.83 2.77
CA VAL A 82 11.34 -1.86 2.59
C VAL A 82 10.48 -1.98 3.85
N PHE A 83 11.09 -2.07 5.05
CA PHE A 83 10.33 -2.14 6.32
C PHE A 83 9.47 -0.90 6.54
N ARG A 84 9.98 0.29 6.24
CA ARG A 84 9.19 1.53 6.31
C ARG A 84 8.04 1.54 5.32
N ALA A 85 8.25 1.01 4.11
CA ALA A 85 7.20 0.88 3.11
C ALA A 85 6.11 -0.10 3.57
N ILE A 86 6.50 -1.28 4.10
CA ILE A 86 5.56 -2.26 4.68
C ILE A 86 4.74 -1.60 5.79
N GLY A 87 5.37 -0.89 6.73
CA GLY A 87 4.68 -0.22 7.85
C GLY A 87 3.61 0.78 7.39
N ARG A 88 3.88 1.55 6.33
CA ARG A 88 2.90 2.50 5.78
C ARG A 88 1.80 1.82 4.97
N LEU A 89 2.17 0.87 4.12
CA LEU A 89 1.24 0.26 3.17
C LEU A 89 0.33 -0.77 3.85
N SER A 90 0.80 -1.45 4.89
CA SER A 90 0.01 -2.46 5.61
C SER A 90 -1.28 -1.89 6.22
N GLN A 91 -1.29 -0.61 6.60
CA GLN A 91 -2.47 0.06 7.16
C GLN A 91 -3.44 0.61 6.10
N SER A 92 -3.11 0.48 4.83
CA SER A 92 -3.93 0.96 3.71
C SER A 92 -4.62 -0.20 2.97
N ASN A 93 -5.72 0.12 2.28
CA ASN A 93 -6.44 -0.84 1.44
C ASN A 93 -6.05 -0.74 -0.05
N VAL A 94 -4.82 -0.30 -0.33
CA VAL A 94 -4.33 -0.15 -1.71
C VAL A 94 -3.76 -1.45 -2.25
N THR A 95 -3.82 -1.63 -3.56
CA THR A 95 -3.09 -2.67 -4.25
C THR A 95 -1.61 -2.32 -4.31
N VAL A 96 -0.74 -3.23 -3.89
CA VAL A 96 0.71 -3.04 -3.83
C VAL A 96 1.37 -3.88 -4.91
N LEU A 97 2.18 -3.25 -5.76
CA LEU A 97 3.05 -3.94 -6.70
C LEU A 97 4.44 -4.14 -6.05
N ILE A 98 4.87 -5.41 -5.94
CA ILE A 98 6.18 -5.80 -5.42
C ILE A 98 7.05 -6.22 -6.60
N THR A 99 8.13 -5.49 -6.86
CA THR A 99 9.08 -5.78 -7.93
C THR A 99 10.43 -6.25 -7.37
N GLY A 100 11.08 -7.16 -8.07
CA GLY A 100 12.39 -7.70 -7.68
C GLY A 100 12.72 -8.97 -8.45
N GLU A 101 13.99 -9.36 -8.42
CA GLU A 101 14.49 -10.58 -9.05
C GLU A 101 13.80 -11.84 -8.48
N SER A 102 13.84 -12.93 -9.24
CA SER A 102 13.36 -14.23 -8.73
C SER A 102 14.19 -14.63 -7.50
N GLY A 103 13.51 -15.15 -6.48
CA GLY A 103 14.15 -15.52 -5.21
C GLY A 103 14.50 -14.35 -4.27
N SER A 104 14.20 -13.10 -4.60
CA SER A 104 14.47 -11.94 -3.74
C SER A 104 13.57 -11.82 -2.49
N GLY A 105 12.64 -12.75 -2.28
CA GLY A 105 11.77 -12.76 -1.10
C GLY A 105 10.48 -11.94 -1.24
N LYS A 106 9.97 -11.72 -2.46
CA LYS A 106 8.71 -10.99 -2.70
C LYS A 106 7.54 -11.54 -1.89
N GLU A 107 7.43 -12.86 -1.77
CA GLU A 107 6.38 -13.51 -0.96
C GLU A 107 6.50 -13.18 0.52
N LEU A 108 7.72 -13.10 1.07
CA LEU A 108 7.94 -12.71 2.47
C LEU A 108 7.45 -11.29 2.73
N VAL A 109 7.71 -10.37 1.79
CA VAL A 109 7.19 -8.99 1.86
C VAL A 109 5.67 -8.97 1.82
N ALA A 110 5.04 -9.76 0.94
CA ALA A 110 3.58 -9.87 0.85
C ALA A 110 2.97 -10.44 2.14
N ARG A 111 3.60 -11.46 2.74
CA ARG A 111 3.19 -12.04 4.04
C ARG A 111 3.33 -11.02 5.17
N ALA A 112 4.40 -10.23 5.18
CA ALA A 112 4.60 -9.18 6.17
C ALA A 112 3.53 -8.08 6.04
N LEU A 113 3.20 -7.63 4.82
CA LEU A 113 2.11 -6.70 4.56
C LEU A 113 0.77 -7.23 5.11
N HIS A 114 0.45 -8.50 4.85
CA HIS A 114 -0.76 -9.14 5.37
C HIS A 114 -0.76 -9.19 6.90
N LYS A 115 0.32 -9.71 7.51
CA LYS A 115 0.46 -9.90 8.96
C LYS A 115 0.26 -8.60 9.76
N HIS A 116 0.68 -7.48 9.20
CA HIS A 116 0.58 -6.16 9.84
C HIS A 116 -0.62 -5.34 9.38
N SER A 117 -1.49 -5.91 8.53
CA SER A 117 -2.69 -5.25 8.04
C SER A 117 -3.89 -5.46 8.98
N PRO A 118 -4.94 -4.62 8.87
CA PRO A 118 -6.22 -4.87 9.53
C PRO A 118 -6.87 -6.22 9.14
N ARG A 119 -6.40 -6.83 8.05
CA ARG A 119 -6.88 -8.12 7.53
C ARG A 119 -6.03 -9.32 7.96
N ALA A 120 -5.11 -9.15 8.91
CA ALA A 120 -4.22 -10.21 9.39
C ALA A 120 -4.96 -11.45 9.95
N GLY A 121 -6.19 -11.28 10.42
CA GLY A 121 -7.06 -12.38 10.85
C GLY A 121 -7.76 -13.13 9.72
N GLY A 122 -7.70 -12.62 8.48
CA GLY A 122 -8.29 -13.22 7.29
C GLY A 122 -7.34 -14.19 6.58
N PRO A 123 -7.77 -14.81 5.49
CA PRO A 123 -6.93 -15.73 4.73
C PRO A 123 -5.81 -14.99 3.97
N PHE A 124 -4.63 -15.60 3.91
CA PHE A 124 -3.56 -15.23 2.98
C PHE A 124 -3.48 -16.28 1.88
N ILE A 125 -3.85 -15.90 0.66
CA ILE A 125 -3.81 -16.78 -0.50
C ILE A 125 -2.67 -16.34 -1.42
N ALA A 126 -1.68 -17.20 -1.61
CA ALA A 126 -0.60 -17.00 -2.57
C ALA A 126 -0.83 -17.87 -3.80
N LEU A 127 -0.67 -17.29 -4.98
CA LEU A 127 -0.83 -17.95 -6.26
C LEU A 127 0.31 -17.56 -7.19
N ASN A 128 1.08 -18.54 -7.65
CA ASN A 128 2.04 -18.33 -8.74
C ASN A 128 1.31 -18.51 -10.07
N THR A 129 1.14 -17.40 -10.81
CA THR A 129 0.37 -17.39 -12.05
C THR A 129 1.13 -18.06 -13.21
N ALA A 130 2.45 -18.03 -13.22
CA ALA A 130 3.25 -18.71 -14.23
C ALA A 130 3.22 -20.24 -14.11
N ALA A 131 2.94 -20.76 -12.92
CA ALA A 131 2.81 -22.22 -12.70
C ALA A 131 1.48 -22.81 -13.18
N ILE A 132 0.50 -21.97 -13.59
CA ILE A 132 -0.83 -22.40 -14.00
C ILE A 132 -0.94 -22.32 -15.51
N PRO A 133 -1.41 -23.39 -16.18
CA PRO A 133 -1.74 -23.34 -17.60
C PRO A 133 -2.71 -22.19 -17.90
N LYS A 134 -2.46 -21.44 -18.98
CA LYS A 134 -3.27 -20.24 -19.33
C LYS A 134 -4.76 -20.56 -19.46
N ASP A 135 -5.09 -21.73 -19.97
CA ASP A 135 -6.48 -22.21 -20.13
C ASP A 135 -7.21 -22.42 -18.79
N LEU A 136 -6.47 -22.63 -17.71
CA LEU A 136 -7.01 -22.88 -16.37
C LEU A 136 -6.92 -21.66 -15.46
N LEU A 137 -6.16 -20.64 -15.85
CA LEU A 137 -5.89 -19.47 -15.00
C LEU A 137 -7.18 -18.74 -14.62
N GLU A 138 -8.08 -18.52 -15.57
CA GLU A 138 -9.36 -17.85 -15.33
C GLU A 138 -10.21 -18.66 -14.33
N SER A 139 -10.29 -19.98 -14.52
CA SER A 139 -11.02 -20.86 -13.62
C SER A 139 -10.41 -20.96 -12.22
N GLU A 140 -9.08 -20.91 -12.10
CA GLU A 140 -8.41 -20.85 -10.79
C GLU A 140 -8.65 -19.52 -10.08
N LEU A 141 -8.57 -18.39 -10.81
CA LEU A 141 -8.76 -17.06 -10.24
C LEU A 141 -10.19 -16.79 -9.81
N PHE A 142 -11.16 -17.04 -10.69
CA PHE A 142 -12.56 -16.65 -10.52
C PHE A 142 -13.49 -17.82 -10.16
N GLY A 143 -13.01 -19.07 -10.30
CA GLY A 143 -13.84 -20.24 -10.10
C GLY A 143 -14.71 -20.57 -11.31
N HIS A 144 -15.53 -21.59 -11.18
CA HIS A 144 -16.48 -21.98 -12.22
C HIS A 144 -17.73 -22.65 -11.64
N GLU A 145 -18.83 -22.51 -12.32
CA GLU A 145 -20.06 -23.24 -12.03
C GLU A 145 -19.99 -24.64 -12.62
N ARG A 146 -20.85 -25.51 -12.11
CA ARG A 146 -21.03 -26.85 -12.68
C ARG A 146 -21.50 -26.74 -14.14
N GLY A 147 -20.77 -27.40 -15.04
CA GLY A 147 -21.11 -27.42 -16.47
C GLY A 147 -20.53 -26.25 -17.27
N ALA A 148 -19.71 -25.38 -16.68
CA ALA A 148 -19.12 -24.25 -17.39
C ALA A 148 -18.20 -24.67 -18.56
N PHE A 149 -17.58 -25.85 -18.48
CA PHE A 149 -16.79 -26.45 -19.57
C PHE A 149 -16.79 -27.98 -19.49
N THR A 150 -16.29 -28.64 -20.52
CA THR A 150 -16.15 -30.11 -20.54
C THR A 150 -15.21 -30.57 -19.44
N GLY A 151 -15.76 -31.19 -18.39
CA GLY A 151 -15.00 -31.63 -17.20
C GLY A 151 -15.37 -30.89 -15.93
N ALA A 152 -16.12 -29.79 -15.98
CA ALA A 152 -16.61 -29.08 -14.80
C ALA A 152 -17.76 -29.84 -14.12
N GLN A 153 -17.45 -30.90 -13.40
CA GLN A 153 -18.45 -31.75 -12.74
C GLN A 153 -19.04 -31.15 -11.47
N THR A 154 -18.26 -30.26 -10.81
CA THR A 154 -18.64 -29.59 -9.56
C THR A 154 -18.35 -28.09 -9.66
N MET A 155 -19.09 -27.28 -8.89
CA MET A 155 -18.77 -25.88 -8.70
C MET A 155 -17.47 -25.75 -7.91
N ARG A 156 -16.60 -24.83 -8.30
CA ARG A 156 -15.34 -24.52 -7.60
C ARG A 156 -15.21 -23.03 -7.34
N ARG A 157 -14.93 -22.66 -6.10
CA ARG A 157 -14.64 -21.27 -5.71
C ARG A 157 -13.29 -20.84 -6.20
N GLY A 158 -13.22 -19.64 -6.79
CA GLY A 158 -11.97 -19.02 -7.25
C GLY A 158 -11.10 -18.48 -6.12
N ARG A 159 -9.85 -18.17 -6.43
CA ARG A 159 -8.88 -17.63 -5.45
C ARG A 159 -9.30 -16.25 -4.94
N PHE A 160 -9.93 -15.42 -5.78
CA PHE A 160 -10.50 -14.14 -5.35
C PHE A 160 -11.55 -14.32 -4.25
N GLU A 161 -12.47 -15.24 -4.44
CA GLU A 161 -13.51 -15.54 -3.45
C GLU A 161 -12.90 -16.15 -2.16
N GLN A 162 -11.92 -17.03 -2.30
CA GLN A 162 -11.23 -17.63 -1.15
C GLN A 162 -10.44 -16.60 -0.34
N ALA A 163 -9.98 -15.53 -0.96
CA ALA A 163 -9.22 -14.44 -0.32
C ALA A 163 -10.12 -13.34 0.27
N GLU A 164 -11.44 -13.50 0.20
CA GLU A 164 -12.38 -12.51 0.72
C GLU A 164 -12.12 -12.21 2.22
N GLY A 165 -12.08 -10.93 2.57
CA GLY A 165 -11.73 -10.47 3.91
C GLY A 165 -10.24 -10.63 4.29
N GLY A 166 -9.42 -11.12 3.38
CA GLY A 166 -7.99 -11.37 3.56
C GLY A 166 -7.11 -10.66 2.53
N THR A 167 -6.08 -11.37 2.07
CA THR A 167 -5.11 -10.86 1.09
C THR A 167 -4.84 -11.92 0.02
N LEU A 168 -4.92 -11.50 -1.24
CA LEU A 168 -4.49 -12.30 -2.39
C LEU A 168 -3.14 -11.79 -2.89
N PHE A 169 -2.14 -12.67 -2.93
CA PHE A 169 -0.83 -12.41 -3.52
C PHE A 169 -0.72 -13.17 -4.85
N LEU A 170 -0.52 -12.43 -5.93
CA LEU A 170 -0.29 -12.99 -7.26
C LEU A 170 1.20 -12.83 -7.59
N ASP A 171 1.92 -13.95 -7.70
CA ASP A 171 3.33 -13.97 -8.08
C ASP A 171 3.46 -14.19 -9.59
N GLU A 172 4.52 -13.64 -10.17
CA GLU A 172 4.89 -13.77 -11.59
C GLU A 172 3.76 -13.35 -12.56
N ILE A 173 3.03 -12.29 -12.21
CA ILE A 173 1.86 -11.81 -12.97
C ILE A 173 2.23 -11.23 -14.36
N GLY A 174 3.50 -10.96 -14.63
CA GLY A 174 4.01 -10.36 -15.87
C GLY A 174 4.63 -11.35 -16.86
N ASP A 175 4.64 -12.65 -16.56
CA ASP A 175 5.27 -13.70 -17.38
C ASP A 175 4.29 -14.39 -18.32
#